data_cdc70713354df55ba27fa16729262845
#
_entry.id   cdc70713354df55ba27fa16729262845
#
_cell.length_a   1.000
_cell.length_b   1.000
_cell.length_c   1.000
_cell.angle_alpha   90.00
_cell.angle_beta   90.00
_cell.angle_gamma   90.00
#
_symmetry.space_group_name_H-M   'P 1'
#
loop_
_entity.id
_entity.type
_entity.pdbx_description
1 polymer ?
#
loop_
_entity_poly.entity_id
_entity_poly.type
_entity_poly.pdbx_seq_one_letter_code
_entity_poly.pdbx_strand_id
1 'polypeptide(L)'
;MNPPTILIVEDEDFQYEIYEEALAKYKLVRVKNGSEALAEITRQPPNVLILDHVLSEGELGLDFLPEFKELLPHVPIIIVSGALEVRQQMAALQGPRRAHYCLPKPVDVHDLRRTVEIALKECGETEVVRQFEALERSHRADALDLFSRATDRLARQNRLLELVEKSTERPNISSLARDFKVARRTIIRDLQQLIRRGQLKPGVYPEWENPPAEED
;
A
#
# COMPACT_ATOMS: atom_id res chain seq x y z
N MET A 1 11.49 -16.33 10.18
CA MET A 1 11.32 -14.87 9.95
C MET A 1 12.70 -14.24 9.96
N ASN A 2 12.98 -13.33 9.04
CA ASN A 2 14.24 -12.58 9.08
C ASN A 2 14.22 -11.63 10.30
N PRO A 3 15.36 -11.43 10.98
CA PRO A 3 15.42 -10.49 12.09
C PRO A 3 15.12 -9.07 11.60
N PRO A 4 14.43 -8.23 12.42
CA PRO A 4 14.18 -6.84 12.09
C PRO A 4 15.49 -6.10 11.80
N THR A 5 15.45 -5.20 10.82
CA THR A 5 16.58 -4.38 10.42
C THR A 5 16.53 -3.03 11.14
N ILE A 6 17.60 -2.65 11.81
CA ILE A 6 17.78 -1.35 12.45
C ILE A 6 18.86 -0.59 11.70
N LEU A 7 18.53 0.58 11.18
CA LEU A 7 19.50 1.50 10.60
C LEU A 7 20.03 2.44 11.70
N ILE A 8 21.33 2.54 11.82
CA ILE A 8 22.00 3.36 12.83
C ILE A 8 22.85 4.41 12.10
N VAL A 9 22.52 5.68 12.30
CA VAL A 9 23.29 6.83 11.81
C VAL A 9 24.15 7.32 12.96
N GLU A 10 25.41 6.91 12.95
CA GLU A 10 26.39 7.18 14.00
C GLU A 10 27.80 7.16 13.39
N ASP A 11 28.53 8.24 13.50
CA ASP A 11 29.87 8.39 12.94
C ASP A 11 30.96 7.90 13.90
N GLU A 12 30.72 7.95 15.21
CA GLU A 12 31.67 7.57 16.24
C GLU A 12 31.71 6.04 16.43
N ASP A 13 32.89 5.45 16.19
CA ASP A 13 33.06 3.99 16.21
C ASP A 13 32.79 3.40 17.60
N PHE A 14 33.27 4.07 18.67
CA PHE A 14 33.07 3.63 20.04
C PHE A 14 31.58 3.61 20.44
N GLN A 15 30.83 4.62 20.04
CA GLN A 15 29.39 4.68 20.33
C GLN A 15 28.64 3.58 19.56
N TYR A 16 29.06 3.31 18.31
CA TYR A 16 28.48 2.23 17.53
C TYR A 16 28.73 0.85 18.14
N GLU A 17 29.93 0.57 18.67
CA GLU A 17 30.24 -0.71 19.36
C GLU A 17 29.28 -0.98 20.51
N ILE A 18 28.90 0.07 21.28
CA ILE A 18 27.89 -0.05 22.34
C ILE A 18 26.52 -0.48 21.77
N TYR A 19 26.12 0.11 20.64
CA TYR A 19 24.86 -0.27 19.98
C TYR A 19 24.92 -1.69 19.43
N GLU A 20 26.03 -2.08 18.82
CA GLU A 20 26.24 -3.42 18.28
C GLU A 20 26.11 -4.50 19.36
N GLU A 21 26.73 -4.30 20.51
CA GLU A 21 26.60 -5.20 21.65
C GLU A 21 25.17 -5.19 22.23
N ALA A 22 24.59 -4.03 22.39
CA ALA A 22 23.26 -3.88 22.97
C ALA A 22 22.16 -4.52 22.10
N LEU A 23 22.30 -4.47 20.80
CA LEU A 23 21.27 -4.81 19.81
C LEU A 23 21.64 -6.03 18.94
N ALA A 24 22.59 -6.86 19.37
CA ALA A 24 23.14 -8.00 18.63
C ALA A 24 22.09 -9.01 18.10
N LYS A 25 20.89 -9.04 18.67
CA LYS A 25 19.78 -9.92 18.22
C LYS A 25 19.08 -9.46 16.94
N TYR A 26 19.37 -8.22 16.48
CA TYR A 26 18.78 -7.61 15.30
C TYR A 26 19.77 -7.56 14.14
N LYS A 27 19.26 -7.31 12.93
CA LYS A 27 20.12 -6.99 11.80
C LYS A 27 20.46 -5.50 11.85
N LEU A 28 21.73 -5.17 12.11
CA LEU A 28 22.19 -3.80 12.17
C LEU A 28 22.80 -3.38 10.85
N VAL A 29 22.49 -2.15 10.43
CA VAL A 29 23.10 -1.46 9.30
C VAL A 29 23.60 -0.13 9.83
N ARG A 30 24.90 0.15 9.69
CA ARG A 30 25.51 1.40 10.10
C ARG A 30 25.78 2.29 8.90
N VAL A 31 25.54 3.58 9.06
CA VAL A 31 25.97 4.65 8.16
C VAL A 31 26.52 5.81 9.01
N LYS A 32 27.39 6.64 8.43
CA LYS A 32 28.12 7.65 9.19
C LYS A 32 27.56 9.07 9.03
N ASN A 33 26.68 9.31 8.07
CA ASN A 33 26.12 10.63 7.80
C ASN A 33 24.69 10.52 7.22
N GLY A 34 24.01 11.68 7.16
CA GLY A 34 22.62 11.75 6.70
C GLY A 34 22.44 11.38 5.24
N SER A 35 23.39 11.71 4.38
CA SER A 35 23.35 11.40 2.94
C SER A 35 23.42 9.88 2.69
N GLU A 36 24.31 9.18 3.40
CA GLU A 36 24.38 7.71 3.37
C GLU A 36 23.09 7.08 3.89
N ALA A 37 22.51 7.69 4.96
CA ALA A 37 21.25 7.22 5.51
C ALA A 37 20.11 7.30 4.49
N LEU A 38 19.98 8.41 3.75
CA LEU A 38 18.98 8.57 2.70
C LEU A 38 19.14 7.53 1.59
N ALA A 39 20.38 7.27 1.16
CA ALA A 39 20.66 6.25 0.15
C ALA A 39 20.28 4.85 0.63
N GLU A 40 20.61 4.51 1.90
CA GLU A 40 20.31 3.21 2.47
C GLU A 40 18.80 3.00 2.70
N ILE A 41 18.09 4.03 3.20
CA ILE A 41 16.63 4.02 3.35
C ILE A 41 15.92 3.75 2.02
N THR A 42 16.40 4.39 0.94
CA THR A 42 15.85 4.19 -0.41
C THR A 42 16.11 2.77 -0.92
N ARG A 43 17.27 2.20 -0.61
CA ARG A 43 17.65 0.84 -1.02
C ARG A 43 16.89 -0.22 -0.24
N GLN A 44 16.82 -0.10 1.09
CA GLN A 44 16.18 -1.05 1.99
C GLN A 44 15.62 -0.33 3.21
N PRO A 45 14.31 -0.04 3.24
CA PRO A 45 13.68 0.58 4.40
C PRO A 45 13.90 -0.24 5.68
N PRO A 46 14.37 0.38 6.79
CA PRO A 46 14.55 -0.28 8.07
C PRO A 46 13.22 -0.43 8.82
N ASN A 47 13.21 -1.24 9.88
CA ASN A 47 12.09 -1.31 10.81
C ASN A 47 12.18 -0.24 11.92
N VAL A 48 13.38 0.21 12.25
CA VAL A 48 13.66 1.31 13.21
C VAL A 48 14.89 2.07 12.71
N LEU A 49 14.88 3.40 12.86
CA LEU A 49 16.01 4.27 12.62
C LEU A 49 16.52 4.83 13.96
N ILE A 50 17.79 4.63 14.28
CA ILE A 50 18.49 5.30 15.38
C ILE A 50 19.35 6.40 14.76
N LEU A 51 19.19 7.62 15.23
CA LEU A 51 19.81 8.81 14.66
C LEU A 51 20.56 9.58 15.72
N ASP A 52 21.88 9.68 15.58
CA ASP A 52 22.62 10.64 16.35
C ASP A 52 22.26 12.07 15.92
N HIS A 53 22.16 12.96 16.91
CA HIS A 53 21.90 14.36 16.64
C HIS A 53 23.12 15.09 16.08
N VAL A 54 24.31 14.80 16.57
CA VAL A 54 25.55 15.46 16.18
C VAL A 54 26.43 14.45 15.44
N LEU A 55 26.58 14.67 14.17
CA LEU A 55 27.42 13.85 13.28
C LEU A 55 28.71 14.57 12.94
N SER A 56 29.64 13.91 12.28
CA SER A 56 30.91 14.46 11.83
C SER A 56 30.72 15.75 11.01
N GLU A 57 31.74 16.59 10.99
CA GLU A 57 31.79 17.84 10.22
C GLU A 57 30.74 18.90 10.63
N GLY A 58 30.07 18.71 11.79
CA GLY A 58 29.04 19.65 12.29
C GLY A 58 27.66 19.42 11.66
N GLU A 59 27.46 18.32 10.98
CA GLU A 59 26.15 17.89 10.46
C GLU A 59 25.19 17.58 11.61
N LEU A 60 23.98 18.07 11.54
CA LEU A 60 22.95 17.80 12.55
C LEU A 60 21.96 16.76 12.02
N GLY A 61 21.86 15.61 12.70
CA GLY A 61 20.92 14.55 12.34
C GLY A 61 19.48 15.02 12.28
N LEU A 62 19.09 16.01 13.12
CA LEU A 62 17.74 16.57 13.09
C LEU A 62 17.39 17.31 11.79
N ASP A 63 18.37 17.83 11.06
CA ASP A 63 18.12 18.52 9.78
C ASP A 63 17.59 17.55 8.72
N PHE A 64 17.93 16.26 8.83
CA PHE A 64 17.43 15.19 7.93
C PHE A 64 16.10 14.58 8.36
N LEU A 65 15.62 14.88 9.57
CA LEU A 65 14.39 14.29 10.10
C LEU A 65 13.17 14.51 9.17
N PRO A 66 12.96 15.67 8.55
CA PRO A 66 11.88 15.88 7.61
C PRO A 66 11.94 14.94 6.40
N GLU A 67 13.13 14.77 5.81
CA GLU A 67 13.33 13.91 4.64
C GLU A 67 13.18 12.43 5.01
N PHE A 68 13.76 12.01 6.14
CA PHE A 68 13.55 10.65 6.64
C PHE A 68 12.08 10.36 6.87
N LYS A 69 11.30 11.30 7.37
CA LYS A 69 9.86 11.12 7.58
C LYS A 69 9.04 11.12 6.29
N GLU A 70 9.50 11.77 5.24
CA GLU A 70 8.88 11.65 3.91
C GLU A 70 9.06 10.24 3.32
N LEU A 71 10.27 9.68 3.45
CA LEU A 71 10.58 8.34 2.96
C LEU A 71 10.04 7.24 3.88
N LEU A 72 10.02 7.49 5.18
CA LEU A 72 9.68 6.55 6.24
C LEU A 72 8.54 7.07 7.13
N PRO A 73 7.32 7.34 6.60
CA PRO A 73 6.25 7.98 7.37
C PRO A 73 5.81 7.16 8.59
N HIS A 74 5.99 5.84 8.56
CA HIS A 74 5.52 4.91 9.59
C HIS A 74 6.65 4.25 10.40
N VAL A 75 7.90 4.47 10.01
CA VAL A 75 9.05 3.87 10.72
C VAL A 75 9.38 4.71 11.94
N PRO A 76 9.51 4.10 13.12
CA PRO A 76 9.94 4.80 14.32
C PRO A 76 11.36 5.33 14.17
N ILE A 77 11.56 6.59 14.57
CA ILE A 77 12.87 7.25 14.64
C ILE A 77 13.19 7.52 16.11
N ILE A 78 14.34 7.03 16.56
CA ILE A 78 14.90 7.23 17.89
C ILE A 78 16.09 8.19 17.76
N ILE A 79 15.99 9.39 18.31
CA ILE A 79 17.09 10.34 18.34
C ILE A 79 17.95 10.05 19.57
N VAL A 80 19.26 10.06 19.39
CA VAL A 80 20.23 9.96 20.48
C VAL A 80 21.04 11.25 20.53
N SER A 81 21.12 11.90 21.69
CA SER A 81 21.85 13.16 21.78
C SER A 81 22.35 13.48 23.18
N GLY A 82 23.58 14.02 23.26
CA GLY A 82 24.16 14.54 24.48
C GLY A 82 23.96 16.05 24.69
N ALA A 83 23.57 16.75 23.62
CA ALA A 83 23.58 18.23 23.60
C ALA A 83 22.22 18.86 23.29
N LEU A 84 21.15 18.08 23.18
CA LEU A 84 19.83 18.64 22.90
C LEU A 84 19.30 19.41 24.10
N GLU A 85 19.08 20.71 23.91
CA GLU A 85 18.28 21.48 24.85
C GLU A 85 16.84 20.98 24.90
N VAL A 86 16.17 21.10 26.03
CA VAL A 86 14.78 20.66 26.24
C VAL A 86 13.85 21.16 25.14
N ARG A 87 14.04 22.39 24.64
CA ARG A 87 13.26 22.96 23.55
C ARG A 87 13.43 22.20 22.22
N GLN A 88 14.67 21.83 21.89
CA GLN A 88 14.98 21.08 20.67
C GLN A 88 14.42 19.64 20.74
N GLN A 89 14.53 19.00 21.91
CA GLN A 89 13.90 17.71 22.15
C GLN A 89 12.40 17.77 21.97
N MET A 90 11.74 18.77 22.57
CA MET A 90 10.29 18.97 22.42
C MET A 90 9.89 19.24 20.97
N ALA A 91 10.66 20.06 20.24
CA ALA A 91 10.39 20.33 18.83
C ALA A 91 10.54 19.08 17.96
N ALA A 92 11.57 18.26 18.20
CA ALA A 92 11.79 17.00 17.48
C ALA A 92 10.71 15.93 17.73
N LEU A 93 10.06 15.99 18.90
CA LEU A 93 8.98 15.06 19.28
C LEU A 93 7.57 15.57 18.94
N GLN A 94 7.44 16.76 18.35
CA GLN A 94 6.14 17.36 17.99
C GLN A 94 5.92 17.42 16.48
N GLY A 95 4.64 17.45 16.07
CA GLY A 95 4.24 17.62 14.68
C GLY A 95 4.18 16.33 13.86
N PRO A 96 3.76 16.42 12.59
CA PRO A 96 3.56 15.26 11.73
C PRO A 96 4.87 14.58 11.26
N ARG A 97 5.99 15.31 11.36
CA ARG A 97 7.34 14.81 11.00
C ARG A 97 8.20 14.58 12.24
N ARG A 98 7.58 14.26 13.36
CA ARG A 98 8.26 14.04 14.63
C ARG A 98 9.08 12.76 14.68
N ALA A 99 10.16 12.78 15.47
CA ALA A 99 10.74 11.56 16.00
C ALA A 99 9.77 10.88 16.99
N HIS A 100 9.96 9.60 17.25
CA HIS A 100 9.12 8.87 18.20
C HIS A 100 9.70 8.88 19.59
N TYR A 101 11.02 8.79 19.69
CA TYR A 101 11.76 8.71 20.95
C TYR A 101 13.01 9.57 20.92
N CYS A 102 13.45 10.00 22.10
CA CYS A 102 14.71 10.69 22.30
C CYS A 102 15.43 10.09 23.52
N LEU A 103 16.67 9.66 23.33
CA LEU A 103 17.52 9.12 24.38
C LEU A 103 18.72 10.05 24.63
N PRO A 104 19.07 10.33 25.90
CA PRO A 104 20.24 11.15 26.22
C PRO A 104 21.53 10.35 26.06
N LYS A 105 22.62 10.99 25.67
CA LYS A 105 24.00 10.45 25.81
C LYS A 105 24.55 10.84 27.18
N PRO A 106 25.27 9.98 27.91
CA PRO A 106 25.58 8.60 27.55
C PRO A 106 24.34 7.71 27.55
N VAL A 107 24.23 6.86 26.53
CA VAL A 107 23.04 6.00 26.36
C VAL A 107 23.07 4.86 27.37
N ASP A 108 22.02 4.73 28.15
CA ASP A 108 21.80 3.52 28.95
C ASP A 108 21.37 2.35 28.05
N VAL A 109 22.11 1.25 28.15
CA VAL A 109 21.89 0.05 27.32
C VAL A 109 20.50 -0.57 27.54
N HIS A 110 19.97 -0.53 28.77
CA HIS A 110 18.64 -1.05 29.09
C HIS A 110 17.55 -0.17 28.49
N ASP A 111 17.70 1.16 28.59
CA ASP A 111 16.77 2.12 28.00
C ASP A 111 16.79 2.01 26.48
N LEU A 112 17.94 1.85 25.86
CA LEU A 112 18.07 1.64 24.42
C LEU A 112 17.33 0.37 23.98
N ARG A 113 17.60 -0.77 24.61
CA ARG A 113 16.93 -2.05 24.31
C ARG A 113 15.42 -1.94 24.43
N ARG A 114 14.96 -1.38 25.54
CA ARG A 114 13.53 -1.18 25.82
C ARG A 114 12.87 -0.29 24.77
N THR A 115 13.50 0.82 24.44
CA THR A 115 12.96 1.77 23.44
C THR A 115 12.88 1.14 22.06
N VAL A 116 13.92 0.39 21.65
CA VAL A 116 13.90 -0.34 20.37
C VAL A 116 12.82 -1.42 20.35
N GLU A 117 12.60 -2.15 21.44
CA GLU A 117 11.54 -3.17 21.51
C GLU A 117 10.15 -2.56 21.39
N ILE A 118 9.90 -1.43 22.06
CA ILE A 118 8.63 -0.71 21.95
C ILE A 118 8.44 -0.18 20.51
N ALA A 119 9.48 0.45 19.95
CA ALA A 119 9.45 0.99 18.59
C ALA A 119 9.17 -0.10 17.54
N LEU A 120 9.78 -1.26 17.66
CA LEU A 120 9.54 -2.42 16.77
C LEU A 120 8.11 -2.95 16.89
N LYS A 121 7.53 -2.95 18.10
CA LYS A 121 6.15 -3.36 18.31
C LYS A 121 5.18 -2.39 17.65
N GLU A 122 5.38 -1.09 17.82
CA GLU A 122 4.56 -0.06 17.19
C GLU A 122 4.65 -0.13 15.65
N CYS A 123 5.85 -0.35 15.11
CA CYS A 123 6.04 -0.57 13.68
C CYS A 123 5.23 -1.77 13.16
N GLY A 124 5.25 -2.88 13.88
CA GLY A 124 4.48 -4.07 13.53
C GLY A 124 2.97 -3.85 13.57
N GLU A 125 2.47 -3.15 14.56
CA GLU A 125 1.05 -2.81 14.66
C GLU A 125 0.60 -1.88 13.52
N THR A 126 1.39 -0.87 13.19
CA THR A 126 1.13 0.05 12.08
C THR A 126 1.13 -0.68 10.72
N GLU A 127 2.05 -1.62 10.51
CA GLU A 127 2.09 -2.42 9.27
C GLU A 127 0.86 -3.30 9.12
N VAL A 128 0.37 -3.92 10.20
CA VAL A 128 -0.86 -4.72 10.18
C VAL A 128 -2.07 -3.86 9.80
N VAL A 129 -2.21 -2.67 10.40
CA VAL A 129 -3.29 -1.73 10.06
C VAL A 129 -3.21 -1.32 8.60
N ARG A 130 -2.02 -0.98 8.11
CA ARG A 130 -1.79 -0.60 6.72
C ARG A 130 -2.13 -1.72 5.74
N GLN A 131 -1.76 -2.96 6.03
CA GLN A 131 -2.12 -4.12 5.21
C GLN A 131 -3.63 -4.35 5.20
N PHE A 132 -4.30 -4.18 6.34
CA PHE A 132 -5.76 -4.29 6.43
C PHE A 132 -6.47 -3.22 5.60
N GLU A 133 -6.05 -1.96 5.70
CA GLU A 133 -6.59 -0.85 4.90
C GLU A 133 -6.34 -1.02 3.39
N ALA A 134 -5.18 -1.57 3.00
CA ALA A 134 -4.87 -1.88 1.62
C ALA A 134 -5.80 -2.98 1.07
N LEU A 135 -6.05 -4.02 1.88
CA LEU A 135 -6.97 -5.10 1.53
C LEU A 135 -8.41 -4.59 1.38
N GLU A 136 -8.89 -3.76 2.30
CA GLU A 136 -10.22 -3.15 2.19
C GLU A 136 -10.37 -2.27 0.94
N ARG A 137 -9.34 -1.49 0.60
CA ARG A 137 -9.34 -0.67 -0.63
C ARG A 137 -9.40 -1.53 -1.89
N SER A 138 -8.66 -2.65 -1.92
CA SER A 138 -8.71 -3.62 -3.02
C SER A 138 -10.11 -4.22 -3.17
N HIS A 139 -10.71 -4.68 -2.07
CA HIS A 139 -12.07 -5.24 -2.10
C HIS A 139 -13.13 -4.23 -2.55
N ARG A 140 -12.99 -2.95 -2.16
CA ARG A 140 -13.90 -1.88 -2.63
C ARG A 140 -13.74 -1.61 -4.12
N ALA A 141 -12.50 -1.60 -4.62
CA ALA A 141 -12.22 -1.42 -6.04
C ALA A 141 -12.80 -2.56 -6.88
N ASP A 142 -12.62 -3.80 -6.44
CA ASP A 142 -13.20 -4.98 -7.10
C ASP A 142 -14.73 -4.95 -7.10
N ALA A 143 -15.34 -4.55 -5.98
CA ALA A 143 -16.79 -4.40 -5.87
C ALA A 143 -17.32 -3.32 -6.81
N LEU A 144 -16.65 -2.16 -6.90
CA LEU A 144 -17.01 -1.08 -7.81
C LEU A 144 -16.88 -1.50 -9.27
N ASP A 145 -15.83 -2.24 -9.64
CA ASP A 145 -15.66 -2.77 -11.00
C ASP A 145 -16.77 -3.78 -11.36
N LEU A 146 -17.13 -4.67 -10.44
CA LEU A 146 -18.26 -5.60 -10.62
C LEU A 146 -19.59 -4.85 -10.76
N PHE A 147 -19.84 -3.81 -9.97
CA PHE A 147 -21.02 -2.95 -10.09
C PHE A 147 -21.06 -2.23 -11.44
N SER A 148 -19.95 -1.65 -11.88
CA SER A 148 -19.84 -0.98 -13.18
C SER A 148 -20.17 -1.94 -14.32
N ARG A 149 -19.55 -3.12 -14.35
CA ARG A 149 -19.82 -4.15 -15.38
C ARG A 149 -21.25 -4.64 -15.36
N ALA A 150 -21.88 -4.78 -14.19
CA ALA A 150 -23.27 -5.16 -14.06
C ALA A 150 -24.19 -4.05 -14.58
N THR A 151 -23.91 -2.79 -14.29
CA THR A 151 -24.68 -1.64 -14.76
C THR A 151 -24.59 -1.48 -16.27
N ASP A 152 -23.38 -1.62 -16.85
CA ASP A 152 -23.16 -1.56 -18.30
C ASP A 152 -23.91 -2.67 -19.03
N ARG A 153 -23.95 -3.87 -18.43
CA ARG A 153 -24.71 -5.00 -18.98
C ARG A 153 -26.21 -4.73 -18.95
N LEU A 154 -26.76 -4.21 -17.85
CA LEU A 154 -28.18 -3.91 -17.75
C LEU A 154 -28.59 -2.80 -18.72
N ALA A 155 -27.79 -1.73 -18.83
CA ALA A 155 -28.03 -0.66 -19.79
C ALA A 155 -28.04 -1.17 -21.23
N ARG A 156 -27.09 -2.06 -21.57
CA ARG A 156 -27.03 -2.71 -22.88
C ARG A 156 -28.24 -3.62 -23.12
N GLN A 157 -28.65 -4.43 -22.16
CA GLN A 157 -29.82 -5.30 -22.26
C GLN A 157 -31.11 -4.50 -22.46
N ASN A 158 -31.32 -3.40 -21.72
CA ASN A 158 -32.48 -2.55 -21.90
C ASN A 158 -32.51 -1.94 -23.32
N ARG A 159 -31.37 -1.47 -23.80
CA ARG A 159 -31.28 -0.92 -25.16
C ARG A 159 -31.51 -1.96 -26.25
N LEU A 160 -31.03 -3.19 -26.03
CA LEU A 160 -31.31 -4.33 -26.93
C LEU A 160 -32.79 -4.66 -26.96
N LEU A 161 -33.47 -4.67 -25.81
CA LEU A 161 -34.90 -4.92 -25.70
C LEU A 161 -35.68 -3.90 -26.54
N GLU A 162 -35.41 -2.59 -26.35
CA GLU A 162 -36.05 -1.52 -27.10
C GLU A 162 -35.85 -1.64 -28.62
N LEU A 163 -34.64 -2.03 -29.07
CA LEU A 163 -34.34 -2.19 -30.50
C LEU A 163 -35.06 -3.37 -31.11
N VAL A 164 -35.15 -4.49 -30.39
CA VAL A 164 -35.80 -5.69 -30.84
C VAL A 164 -37.32 -5.51 -30.86
N GLU A 165 -37.91 -4.84 -29.88
CA GLU A 165 -39.36 -4.58 -29.84
C GLU A 165 -39.83 -3.60 -30.92
N LYS A 166 -38.97 -2.64 -31.29
CA LYS A 166 -39.29 -1.66 -32.38
C LYS A 166 -39.04 -2.20 -33.78
N SER A 167 -38.32 -3.29 -33.93
CA SER A 167 -37.96 -3.90 -35.21
C SER A 167 -38.98 -4.94 -35.61
N THR A 168 -39.50 -4.82 -36.82
CA THR A 168 -40.36 -5.85 -37.48
C THR A 168 -39.53 -6.97 -38.09
N GLU A 169 -38.23 -6.75 -38.26
CA GLU A 169 -37.29 -7.71 -38.84
C GLU A 169 -36.41 -8.33 -37.76
N ARG A 170 -35.88 -9.54 -38.05
CA ARG A 170 -34.96 -10.23 -37.14
C ARG A 170 -33.69 -9.42 -36.93
N PRO A 171 -33.25 -9.21 -35.69
CA PRO A 171 -32.07 -8.40 -35.40
C PRO A 171 -30.78 -9.05 -35.93
N ASN A 172 -30.00 -8.31 -36.69
CA ASN A 172 -28.68 -8.75 -37.15
C ASN A 172 -27.66 -8.64 -36.03
N ILE A 173 -27.23 -9.78 -35.46
CA ILE A 173 -26.26 -9.83 -34.35
C ILE A 173 -24.94 -9.12 -34.69
N SER A 174 -24.47 -9.23 -35.92
CA SER A 174 -23.22 -8.61 -36.33
C SER A 174 -23.34 -7.08 -36.38
N SER A 175 -24.50 -6.54 -36.72
CA SER A 175 -24.78 -5.10 -36.65
C SER A 175 -24.85 -4.66 -35.19
N LEU A 176 -25.66 -5.33 -34.38
CA LEU A 176 -25.78 -5.03 -32.95
C LEU A 176 -24.43 -5.09 -32.23
N ALA A 177 -23.61 -6.08 -32.54
CA ALA A 177 -22.28 -6.17 -31.92
C ALA A 177 -21.37 -4.99 -32.26
N ARG A 178 -21.46 -4.46 -33.48
CA ARG A 178 -20.74 -3.24 -33.89
C ARG A 178 -21.31 -2.00 -33.23
N ASP A 179 -22.63 -1.86 -33.19
CA ASP A 179 -23.31 -0.68 -32.61
C ASP A 179 -23.04 -0.56 -31.11
N PHE A 180 -23.03 -1.69 -30.39
CA PHE A 180 -22.72 -1.75 -28.97
C PHE A 180 -21.22 -1.87 -28.65
N LYS A 181 -20.36 -1.97 -29.67
CA LYS A 181 -18.90 -2.15 -29.53
C LYS A 181 -18.51 -3.32 -28.64
N VAL A 182 -19.22 -4.43 -28.78
CA VAL A 182 -18.96 -5.68 -28.02
C VAL A 182 -18.83 -6.86 -28.96
N ALA A 183 -18.30 -7.98 -28.44
CA ALA A 183 -18.23 -9.21 -29.22
C ALA A 183 -19.63 -9.77 -29.52
N ARG A 184 -19.80 -10.45 -30.68
CA ARG A 184 -21.06 -11.11 -31.05
C ARG A 184 -21.58 -12.03 -29.94
N ARG A 185 -20.67 -12.79 -29.29
CA ARG A 185 -20.99 -13.68 -28.15
C ARG A 185 -21.67 -12.92 -27.00
N THR A 186 -21.29 -11.68 -26.74
CA THR A 186 -21.89 -10.85 -25.69
C THR A 186 -23.34 -10.50 -26.01
N ILE A 187 -23.62 -10.08 -27.25
CA ILE A 187 -25.01 -9.82 -27.71
C ILE A 187 -25.85 -11.07 -27.62
N ILE A 188 -25.33 -12.16 -28.06
CA ILE A 188 -25.92 -13.47 -27.97
C ILE A 188 -26.34 -13.78 -26.53
N ARG A 189 -25.41 -13.75 -25.59
CA ARG A 189 -25.66 -14.00 -24.15
C ARG A 189 -26.69 -13.04 -23.55
N ASP A 190 -26.68 -11.78 -23.95
CA ASP A 190 -27.65 -10.80 -23.48
C ASP A 190 -29.07 -11.11 -23.98
N LEU A 191 -29.24 -11.45 -25.26
CA LEU A 191 -30.54 -11.90 -25.83
C LEU A 191 -31.05 -13.17 -25.14
N GLN A 192 -30.18 -14.16 -24.90
CA GLN A 192 -30.55 -15.38 -24.15
C GLN A 192 -31.11 -15.06 -22.78
N GLN A 193 -30.45 -14.13 -22.06
CA GLN A 193 -30.92 -13.75 -20.74
C GLN A 193 -32.25 -13.01 -20.78
N LEU A 194 -32.48 -12.15 -21.77
CA LEU A 194 -33.76 -11.47 -21.97
C LEU A 194 -34.89 -12.47 -22.26
N ILE A 195 -34.62 -13.49 -23.08
CA ILE A 195 -35.56 -14.59 -23.35
C ILE A 195 -35.81 -15.40 -22.08
N ARG A 196 -34.77 -15.82 -21.35
CA ARG A 196 -34.92 -16.60 -20.10
C ARG A 196 -35.71 -15.84 -19.02
N ARG A 197 -35.64 -14.51 -19.03
CA ARG A 197 -36.41 -13.64 -18.11
C ARG A 197 -37.82 -13.35 -18.60
N GLY A 198 -38.24 -13.90 -19.75
CA GLY A 198 -39.53 -13.65 -20.33
C GLY A 198 -39.74 -12.25 -20.91
N GLN A 199 -38.66 -11.46 -21.05
CA GLN A 199 -38.69 -10.09 -21.60
C GLN A 199 -38.69 -10.09 -23.15
N LEU A 200 -38.19 -11.16 -23.78
CA LEU A 200 -38.26 -11.37 -25.22
C LEU A 200 -38.92 -12.73 -25.51
N LYS A 201 -39.68 -12.80 -26.63
CA LYS A 201 -40.30 -14.05 -27.05
C LYS A 201 -39.24 -15.01 -27.59
N PRO A 202 -39.32 -16.34 -27.30
CA PRO A 202 -38.38 -17.33 -27.81
C PRO A 202 -38.20 -17.32 -29.33
N GLY A 203 -39.28 -17.08 -30.09
CA GLY A 203 -39.28 -17.05 -31.54
C GLY A 203 -38.51 -15.91 -32.20
N VAL A 204 -38.01 -14.92 -31.43
CA VAL A 204 -37.15 -13.85 -31.97
C VAL A 204 -35.82 -14.41 -32.45
N TYR A 205 -35.39 -15.57 -31.93
CA TYR A 205 -34.16 -16.23 -32.30
C TYR A 205 -34.32 -17.78 -32.28
N PRO A 206 -34.88 -18.41 -33.32
CA PRO A 206 -35.21 -19.83 -33.34
C PRO A 206 -34.00 -20.78 -33.30
N GLU A 207 -32.79 -20.33 -33.62
CA GLU A 207 -31.57 -21.16 -33.54
C GLU A 207 -31.14 -21.50 -32.11
N TRP A 208 -31.90 -21.10 -31.10
CA TRP A 208 -31.55 -21.22 -29.69
C TRP A 208 -32.34 -22.22 -28.89
N GLU A 209 -33.23 -22.97 -29.58
CA GLU A 209 -33.93 -24.10 -28.97
C GLU A 209 -32.98 -25.27 -28.66
N ASN A 210 -31.82 -25.34 -29.35
CA ASN A 210 -30.75 -26.30 -29.07
C ASN A 210 -29.37 -25.57 -29.01
N PRO A 211 -28.89 -25.12 -27.84
CA PRO A 211 -27.52 -24.67 -27.76
C PRO A 211 -26.58 -25.84 -28.08
N PRO A 212 -25.49 -25.62 -28.86
CA PRO A 212 -24.48 -26.65 -29.03
C PRO A 212 -23.92 -27.04 -27.66
N ALA A 213 -23.73 -28.34 -27.43
CA ALA A 213 -23.11 -28.89 -26.24
C ALA A 213 -21.79 -28.13 -25.99
N GLU A 214 -21.56 -27.68 -24.75
CA GLU A 214 -20.28 -27.13 -24.36
C GLU A 214 -19.25 -28.25 -24.55
N GLU A 215 -18.39 -28.11 -25.55
CA GLU A 215 -17.17 -28.90 -25.65
C GLU A 215 -16.23 -28.36 -24.56
N ASP A 216 -15.85 -29.26 -23.63
CA ASP A 216 -14.89 -29.06 -22.52
C ASP A 216 -13.49 -28.60 -22.98
#